data_9a9338c0e47a3d09c1ba2c51e433f01f
#
_entry.id   9a9338c0e47a3d09c1ba2c51e433f01f
#
_cell.length_a   1.000
_cell.length_b   1.000
_cell.length_c   1.000
_cell.angle_alpha   90.00
_cell.angle_beta   90.00
_cell.angle_gamma   90.00
#
_symmetry.space_group_name_H-M   'P 1'
#
loop_
_entity.id
_entity.type
_entity.pdbx_description
1 polymer ?
#
loop_
_entity_poly.entity_id
_entity_poly.type
_entity_poly.pdbx_seq_one_letter_code
_entity_poly.pdbx_strand_id
1 'polypeptide(L)'
;MATIKDSVHDHIEVTGVAEGLLDTPPVQRLRRVGQLGTVGLVYPSANHTRFEHSLGVYHLADRALSHLSISGTQAEHVRAAALLHDIGHAPYSHNIEEVLYRYTGKYHDEVTDLVSEGAVARVLEEHTLEPDRIAGLIAGEGELGQLVSGELDVDRMDYLVRDAHHTGVPYGSIDYERLVRELCFVDGELVLDEGNVQSAESLLLARAPMNPTVYQH
;
A
#
# COMPACT_ATOMS: atom_id res chain seq x y z
N MET A 1 9.05 1.05 18.91
CA MET A 1 7.59 1.05 18.63
C MET A 1 7.12 2.49 18.55
N ALA A 2 6.60 2.90 17.41
CA ALA A 2 6.01 4.22 17.19
C ALA A 2 4.50 4.07 17.01
N THR A 3 3.71 5.02 17.54
CA THR A 3 2.26 5.07 17.35
C THR A 3 1.93 6.35 16.60
N ILE A 4 1.25 6.22 15.46
CA ILE A 4 0.90 7.33 14.58
C ILE A 4 -0.62 7.43 14.51
N LYS A 5 -1.17 8.65 14.68
CA LYS A 5 -2.58 8.91 14.47
C LYS A 5 -2.86 9.06 12.98
N ASP A 6 -3.77 8.26 12.47
CA ASP A 6 -4.22 8.27 11.08
C ASP A 6 -5.70 8.67 10.98
N SER A 7 -6.09 9.32 9.88
CA SER A 7 -7.46 9.81 9.69
C SER A 7 -8.46 8.71 9.33
N VAL A 8 -7.98 7.58 8.83
CA VAL A 8 -8.79 6.44 8.37
C VAL A 8 -8.73 5.27 9.36
N HIS A 9 -7.52 4.90 9.79
CA HIS A 9 -7.29 3.72 10.62
C HIS A 9 -7.09 4.01 12.12
N ASP A 10 -7.33 5.24 12.55
CA ASP A 10 -7.19 5.72 13.93
C ASP A 10 -5.73 5.68 14.41
N HIS A 11 -5.30 4.67 15.12
CA HIS A 11 -3.92 4.54 15.62
C HIS A 11 -3.21 3.39 14.92
N ILE A 12 -2.12 3.71 14.24
CA ILE A 12 -1.24 2.74 13.59
C ILE A 12 0.00 2.54 14.46
N GLU A 13 0.19 1.32 14.93
CA GLU A 13 1.40 0.91 15.63
C GLU A 13 2.44 0.43 14.63
N VAL A 14 3.60 1.08 14.60
CA VAL A 14 4.71 0.71 13.72
C VAL A 14 5.78 0.01 14.54
N THR A 15 6.11 -1.22 14.16
CA THR A 15 7.02 -2.11 14.90
C THR A 15 7.97 -2.85 13.98
N GLY A 16 8.96 -3.53 14.55
CA GLY A 16 9.89 -4.37 13.79
C GLY A 16 10.69 -3.58 12.75
N VAL A 17 10.88 -4.19 11.59
CA VAL A 17 11.61 -3.55 10.48
C VAL A 17 10.98 -2.23 10.03
N ALA A 18 9.66 -2.14 10.10
CA ALA A 18 8.93 -0.94 9.65
C ALA A 18 9.28 0.30 10.48
N GLU A 19 9.62 0.16 11.77
CA GLU A 19 10.07 1.27 12.61
C GLU A 19 11.37 1.91 12.09
N GLY A 20 12.33 1.08 11.69
CA GLY A 20 13.57 1.55 11.09
C GLY A 20 13.38 2.14 9.70
N LEU A 21 12.55 1.49 8.86
CA LEU A 21 12.24 1.94 7.50
C LEU A 21 11.51 3.28 7.47
N LEU A 22 10.63 3.52 8.47
CA LEU A 22 9.83 4.73 8.57
C LEU A 22 10.68 6.00 8.51
N ASP A 23 11.85 6.01 9.17
CA ASP A 23 12.72 7.17 9.24
C ASP A 23 13.72 7.28 8.08
N THR A 24 13.65 6.37 7.11
CA THR A 24 14.52 6.44 5.94
C THR A 24 14.10 7.59 4.99
N PRO A 25 15.05 8.26 4.32
CA PRO A 25 14.76 9.37 3.41
C PRO A 25 13.75 9.01 2.30
N PRO A 26 13.78 7.80 1.66
CA PRO A 26 12.79 7.43 0.67
C PRO A 26 11.35 7.42 1.22
N VAL A 27 11.13 6.87 2.41
CA VAL A 27 9.81 6.85 3.06
C VAL A 27 9.40 8.25 3.51
N GLN A 28 10.30 9.00 4.16
CA GLN A 28 10.00 10.38 4.60
C GLN A 28 9.72 11.34 3.43
N ARG A 29 10.28 11.10 2.25
CA ARG A 29 9.98 11.84 1.03
C ARG A 29 8.50 11.76 0.65
N LEU A 30 7.85 10.62 0.90
CA LEU A 30 6.44 10.40 0.58
C LEU A 30 5.49 11.40 1.28
N ARG A 31 5.90 12.01 2.41
CA ARG A 31 5.15 13.10 3.06
C ARG A 31 4.96 14.33 2.18
N ARG A 32 5.72 14.45 1.09
CA ARG A 32 5.65 15.57 0.14
C ARG A 32 5.15 15.14 -1.24
N VAL A 33 4.69 13.91 -1.36
CA VAL A 33 4.11 13.36 -2.60
C VAL A 33 2.62 13.15 -2.35
N GLY A 34 1.77 13.99 -2.97
CA GLY A 34 0.32 13.84 -2.88
C GLY A 34 -0.16 12.55 -3.52
N GLN A 35 -1.09 11.85 -2.88
CA GLN A 35 -1.64 10.59 -3.36
C GLN A 35 -2.31 10.75 -4.72
N LEU A 36 -3.14 11.77 -4.86
CA LEU A 36 -4.00 11.97 -6.02
C LEU A 36 -3.47 13.02 -7.02
N GLY A 37 -2.16 13.34 -6.97
CA GLY A 37 -1.54 14.25 -7.93
C GLY A 37 -2.20 15.61 -7.97
N THR A 38 -2.90 15.95 -9.08
CA THR A 38 -3.55 17.26 -9.29
C THR A 38 -5.01 17.32 -8.85
N VAL A 39 -5.59 16.24 -8.38
CA VAL A 39 -7.01 16.11 -7.99
C VAL A 39 -7.40 17.11 -6.90
N GLY A 40 -6.47 17.51 -6.04
CA GLY A 40 -6.68 18.58 -5.04
C GLY A 40 -7.13 19.94 -5.61
N LEU A 41 -6.96 20.18 -6.92
CA LEU A 41 -7.50 21.39 -7.58
C LEU A 41 -9.03 21.36 -7.69
N VAL A 42 -9.63 20.17 -7.74
CA VAL A 42 -11.09 19.97 -7.79
C VAL A 42 -11.63 19.59 -6.42
N TYR A 43 -10.90 18.80 -5.67
CA TYR A 43 -11.23 18.33 -4.32
C TYR A 43 -10.23 18.91 -3.30
N PRO A 44 -10.45 20.13 -2.77
CA PRO A 44 -9.43 20.82 -1.95
C PRO A 44 -9.05 20.10 -0.65
N SER A 45 -9.91 19.21 -0.16
CA SER A 45 -9.62 18.35 1.01
C SER A 45 -8.79 17.10 0.68
N ALA A 46 -8.63 16.76 -0.61
CA ALA A 46 -7.83 15.63 -1.06
C ALA A 46 -6.33 16.00 -1.11
N ASN A 47 -5.75 16.27 0.05
CA ASN A 47 -4.36 16.68 0.24
C ASN A 47 -3.50 15.65 0.99
N HIS A 48 -4.05 14.45 1.20
CA HIS A 48 -3.32 13.34 1.81
C HIS A 48 -2.18 12.88 0.92
N THR A 49 -1.20 12.30 1.56
CA THR A 49 0.10 11.98 0.97
C THR A 49 0.27 10.47 0.81
N ARG A 50 1.21 10.07 -0.05
CA ARG A 50 1.61 8.67 -0.17
C ARG A 50 2.22 8.10 1.12
N PHE A 51 2.72 8.96 2.01
CA PHE A 51 3.17 8.54 3.32
C PHE A 51 2.00 8.01 4.18
N GLU A 52 0.89 8.73 4.22
CA GLU A 52 -0.31 8.31 4.97
C GLU A 52 -0.88 7.01 4.38
N HIS A 53 -0.90 6.91 3.05
CA HIS A 53 -1.31 5.70 2.35
C HIS A 53 -0.38 4.51 2.65
N SER A 54 0.94 4.67 2.53
CA SER A 54 1.91 3.60 2.84
C SER A 54 1.78 3.10 4.29
N LEU A 55 1.49 4.00 5.23
CA LEU A 55 1.18 3.60 6.62
C LEU A 55 -0.11 2.79 6.72
N GLY A 56 -1.16 3.16 5.98
CA GLY A 56 -2.42 2.42 5.94
C GLY A 56 -2.25 1.04 5.33
N VAL A 57 -1.51 0.94 4.23
CA VAL A 57 -1.19 -0.35 3.58
C VAL A 57 -0.39 -1.25 4.52
N TYR A 58 0.63 -0.71 5.19
CA TYR A 58 1.36 -1.42 6.25
C TYR A 58 0.43 -1.92 7.35
N HIS A 59 -0.48 -1.07 7.84
CA HIS A 59 -1.43 -1.42 8.91
C HIS A 59 -2.35 -2.58 8.50
N LEU A 60 -2.92 -2.50 7.31
CA LEU A 60 -3.81 -3.56 6.80
C LEU A 60 -3.03 -4.86 6.53
N ALA A 61 -1.80 -4.79 6.02
CA ALA A 61 -0.92 -5.93 5.85
C ALA A 61 -0.62 -6.62 7.19
N ASP A 62 -0.29 -5.85 8.24
CA ASP A 62 -0.02 -6.41 9.57
C ASP A 62 -1.24 -7.12 10.16
N ARG A 63 -2.44 -6.56 9.96
CA ARG A 63 -3.70 -7.19 10.36
C ARG A 63 -3.99 -8.47 9.57
N ALA A 64 -3.76 -8.46 8.25
CA ALA A 64 -3.91 -9.64 7.41
C ALA A 64 -2.94 -10.76 7.82
N LEU A 65 -1.67 -10.43 8.05
CA LEU A 65 -0.66 -11.38 8.54
C LEU A 65 -1.07 -12.01 9.88
N SER A 66 -1.58 -11.19 10.79
CA SER A 66 -2.06 -11.67 12.10
C SER A 66 -3.25 -12.62 11.95
N HIS A 67 -4.21 -12.29 11.08
CA HIS A 67 -5.37 -13.12 10.77
C HIS A 67 -4.94 -14.45 10.13
N LEU A 68 -4.06 -14.41 9.14
CA LEU A 68 -3.54 -15.58 8.42
C LEU A 68 -2.54 -16.40 9.26
N SER A 69 -2.24 -15.96 10.50
CA SER A 69 -1.25 -16.60 11.38
C SER A 69 0.16 -16.67 10.78
N ILE A 70 0.51 -15.71 9.94
CA ILE A 70 1.85 -15.59 9.34
C ILE A 70 2.73 -14.75 10.27
N SER A 71 3.91 -15.27 10.61
CA SER A 71 4.82 -14.66 11.59
C SER A 71 6.29 -14.81 11.18
N GLY A 72 7.18 -14.26 12.01
CA GLY A 72 8.64 -14.36 11.79
C GLY A 72 9.10 -13.58 10.56
N THR A 73 10.18 -14.05 9.95
CA THR A 73 10.84 -13.36 8.82
C THR A 73 9.92 -13.15 7.61
N GLN A 74 8.99 -14.07 7.35
CA GLN A 74 8.02 -13.90 6.26
C GLN A 74 7.11 -12.70 6.48
N ALA A 75 6.61 -12.54 7.70
CA ALA A 75 5.78 -11.38 8.06
C ALA A 75 6.56 -10.07 7.97
N GLU A 76 7.83 -10.06 8.41
CA GLU A 76 8.67 -8.86 8.30
C GLU A 76 8.93 -8.46 6.84
N HIS A 77 9.11 -9.41 5.91
CA HIS A 77 9.22 -9.09 4.48
C HIS A 77 7.94 -8.43 3.95
N VAL A 78 6.76 -8.97 4.29
CA VAL A 78 5.49 -8.39 3.83
C VAL A 78 5.25 -7.00 4.47
N ARG A 79 5.55 -6.82 5.76
CA ARG A 79 5.47 -5.50 6.42
C ARG A 79 6.37 -4.47 5.75
N ALA A 80 7.62 -4.87 5.43
CA ALA A 80 8.55 -4.01 4.70
C ALA A 80 8.02 -3.68 3.30
N ALA A 81 7.58 -4.69 2.54
CA ALA A 81 7.01 -4.49 1.21
C ALA A 81 5.80 -3.56 1.23
N ALA A 82 4.86 -3.76 2.15
CA ALA A 82 3.68 -2.92 2.31
C ALA A 82 4.02 -1.46 2.63
N LEU A 83 5.02 -1.20 3.49
CA LEU A 83 5.47 0.17 3.77
C LEU A 83 6.22 0.82 2.61
N LEU A 84 6.95 0.02 1.83
CA LEU A 84 7.86 0.50 0.78
C LEU A 84 7.24 0.51 -0.63
N HIS A 85 6.03 -0.04 -0.84
CA HIS A 85 5.48 -0.25 -2.18
C HIS A 85 5.45 1.02 -3.05
N ASP A 86 5.24 2.17 -2.43
CA ASP A 86 5.08 3.47 -3.08
C ASP A 86 6.37 4.33 -3.16
N ILE A 87 7.52 3.84 -2.66
CA ILE A 87 8.75 4.66 -2.61
C ILE A 87 9.28 5.08 -3.98
N GLY A 88 8.88 4.42 -5.06
CA GLY A 88 9.26 4.78 -6.42
C GLY A 88 8.46 5.94 -7.01
N HIS A 89 7.33 6.32 -6.42
CA HIS A 89 6.49 7.39 -6.95
C HIS A 89 7.17 8.77 -6.93
N ALA A 90 6.99 9.49 -8.04
CA ALA A 90 7.38 10.89 -8.19
C ALA A 90 6.25 11.86 -7.79
N PRO A 91 6.54 13.16 -7.65
CA PRO A 91 5.51 14.19 -7.54
C PRO A 91 4.50 14.08 -8.68
N TYR A 92 3.23 14.39 -8.39
CA TYR A 92 2.08 14.23 -9.29
C TYR A 92 1.72 12.78 -9.64
N SER A 93 2.32 11.80 -8.97
CA SER A 93 1.93 10.38 -9.07
C SER A 93 1.82 9.91 -10.53
N HIS A 94 0.75 9.22 -10.89
CA HIS A 94 0.55 8.69 -12.24
C HIS A 94 0.41 9.73 -13.35
N ASN A 95 0.11 11.00 -13.01
CA ASN A 95 -0.09 12.06 -14.03
C ASN A 95 1.16 12.30 -14.90
N ILE A 96 2.37 12.07 -14.35
CA ILE A 96 3.62 12.27 -15.09
C ILE A 96 4.42 10.98 -15.32
N GLU A 97 3.87 9.85 -14.98
CA GLU A 97 4.56 8.55 -15.02
C GLU A 97 5.11 8.21 -16.41
N GLU A 98 4.30 8.39 -17.45
CA GLU A 98 4.71 8.21 -18.84
C GLU A 98 5.88 9.14 -19.26
N VAL A 99 5.89 10.35 -18.71
CA VAL A 99 6.98 11.29 -18.95
C VAL A 99 8.25 10.80 -18.25
N LEU A 100 8.15 10.39 -17.01
CA LEU A 100 9.28 9.86 -16.25
C LEU A 100 9.85 8.60 -16.88
N TYR A 101 8.99 7.66 -17.30
CA TYR A 101 9.41 6.45 -17.99
C TYR A 101 10.28 6.75 -19.22
N ARG A 102 9.93 7.77 -20.02
CA ARG A 102 10.75 8.18 -21.19
C ARG A 102 12.16 8.64 -20.82
N TYR A 103 12.37 9.17 -19.60
CA TYR A 103 13.67 9.64 -19.14
C TYR A 103 14.45 8.62 -18.32
N THR A 104 13.75 7.76 -17.56
CA THR A 104 14.35 6.83 -16.62
C THR A 104 14.34 5.38 -17.10
N GLY A 105 13.40 5.04 -17.97
CA GLY A 105 13.13 3.66 -18.40
C GLY A 105 12.50 2.80 -17.29
N LYS A 106 11.98 3.41 -16.21
CA LYS A 106 11.43 2.70 -15.05
C LYS A 106 10.05 3.23 -14.69
N TYR A 107 9.17 2.33 -14.28
CA TYR A 107 7.90 2.63 -13.63
C TYR A 107 8.07 2.74 -12.11
N HIS A 108 7.06 3.24 -11.40
CA HIS A 108 7.10 3.49 -9.96
C HIS A 108 7.21 2.22 -9.10
N ASP A 109 6.77 1.09 -9.60
CA ASP A 109 6.81 -0.24 -8.95
C ASP A 109 8.15 -0.97 -9.14
N GLU A 110 9.01 -0.49 -10.06
CA GLU A 110 10.36 -1.00 -10.26
C GLU A 110 11.33 -0.43 -9.20
N VAL A 111 11.19 -0.89 -7.96
CA VAL A 111 11.87 -0.34 -6.78
C VAL A 111 13.15 -1.07 -6.37
N THR A 112 13.60 -2.09 -7.11
CA THR A 112 14.74 -2.94 -6.76
C THR A 112 15.97 -2.13 -6.34
N ASP A 113 16.37 -1.11 -7.11
CA ASP A 113 17.53 -0.27 -6.77
C ASP A 113 17.30 0.52 -5.48
N LEU A 114 16.06 0.99 -5.25
CA LEU A 114 15.72 1.79 -4.07
C LEU A 114 15.73 0.97 -2.78
N VAL A 115 15.40 -0.32 -2.85
CA VAL A 115 15.42 -1.22 -1.68
C VAL A 115 16.79 -1.84 -1.47
N SER A 116 17.61 -1.96 -2.53
CA SER A 116 18.94 -2.59 -2.47
C SER A 116 20.06 -1.62 -2.11
N GLU A 117 19.79 -0.32 -2.03
CA GLU A 117 20.81 0.70 -1.81
C GLU A 117 20.45 1.67 -0.67
N GLY A 118 21.48 2.34 -0.14
CA GLY A 118 21.34 3.47 0.77
C GLY A 118 20.78 3.14 2.16
N ALA A 119 19.86 3.95 2.65
CA ALA A 119 19.33 3.84 4.01
C ALA A 119 18.34 2.66 4.15
N VAL A 120 17.56 2.39 3.13
CA VAL A 120 16.61 1.27 3.13
C VAL A 120 17.37 -0.05 3.21
N ALA A 121 18.37 -0.28 2.33
CA ALA A 121 19.18 -1.50 2.33
C ALA A 121 19.83 -1.76 3.70
N ARG A 122 20.36 -0.72 4.35
CA ARG A 122 20.98 -0.86 5.69
C ARG A 122 19.99 -1.36 6.73
N VAL A 123 18.77 -0.80 6.76
CA VAL A 123 17.74 -1.24 7.69
C VAL A 123 17.32 -2.68 7.42
N LEU A 124 17.18 -3.05 6.15
CA LEU A 124 16.85 -4.42 5.76
C LEU A 124 17.95 -5.40 6.19
N GLU A 125 19.22 -5.04 6.00
CA GLU A 125 20.38 -5.85 6.43
C GLU A 125 20.41 -6.04 7.95
N GLU A 126 20.15 -4.99 8.74
CA GLU A 126 20.06 -5.05 10.21
C GLU A 126 18.97 -6.04 10.69
N HIS A 127 17.92 -6.21 9.90
CA HIS A 127 16.82 -7.15 10.15
C HIS A 127 16.97 -8.50 9.42
N THR A 128 18.07 -8.72 8.70
CA THR A 128 18.34 -9.93 7.93
C THR A 128 17.25 -10.22 6.87
N LEU A 129 16.80 -9.17 6.18
CA LEU A 129 15.79 -9.24 5.13
C LEU A 129 16.43 -9.05 3.76
N GLU A 130 15.97 -9.83 2.78
CA GLU A 130 16.49 -9.81 1.42
C GLU A 130 15.77 -8.73 0.57
N PRO A 131 16.49 -7.71 0.04
CA PRO A 131 15.89 -6.66 -0.79
C PRO A 131 15.16 -7.19 -2.04
N ASP A 132 15.73 -8.18 -2.72
CA ASP A 132 15.13 -8.78 -3.93
C ASP A 132 13.77 -9.42 -3.62
N ARG A 133 13.65 -10.06 -2.46
CA ARG A 133 12.38 -10.64 -2.02
C ARG A 133 11.34 -9.57 -1.74
N ILE A 134 11.75 -8.44 -1.16
CA ILE A 134 10.84 -7.31 -0.91
C ILE A 134 10.39 -6.70 -2.22
N ALA A 135 11.30 -6.49 -3.18
CA ALA A 135 10.94 -6.01 -4.51
C ALA A 135 9.96 -6.95 -5.22
N GLY A 136 10.20 -8.27 -5.13
CA GLY A 136 9.27 -9.28 -5.66
C GLY A 136 7.88 -9.23 -5.01
N LEU A 137 7.79 -9.06 -3.68
CA LEU A 137 6.50 -8.90 -2.98
C LEU A 137 5.76 -7.62 -3.41
N ILE A 138 6.48 -6.52 -3.65
CA ILE A 138 5.90 -5.27 -4.17
C ILE A 138 5.35 -5.48 -5.59
N ALA A 139 6.04 -6.27 -6.40
CA ALA A 139 5.58 -6.67 -7.75
C ALA A 139 4.47 -7.74 -7.75
N GLY A 140 4.00 -8.18 -6.58
CA GLY A 140 2.96 -9.20 -6.46
C GLY A 140 3.46 -10.64 -6.63
N GLU A 141 4.78 -10.87 -6.57
CA GLU A 141 5.36 -12.20 -6.79
C GLU A 141 5.13 -13.14 -5.61
N GLY A 142 4.77 -14.36 -5.94
CA GLY A 142 4.54 -15.44 -4.97
C GLY A 142 3.26 -15.27 -4.17
N GLU A 143 2.98 -16.25 -3.31
CA GLU A 143 1.75 -16.32 -2.53
C GLU A 143 1.50 -15.06 -1.68
N LEU A 144 2.52 -14.61 -0.95
CA LEU A 144 2.42 -13.44 -0.06
C LEU A 144 2.46 -12.10 -0.79
N GLY A 145 2.99 -12.03 -2.01
CA GLY A 145 2.99 -10.83 -2.83
C GLY A 145 1.57 -10.37 -3.19
N GLN A 146 0.62 -11.31 -3.29
CA GLN A 146 -0.79 -11.01 -3.55
C GLN A 146 -1.45 -10.17 -2.45
N LEU A 147 -0.92 -10.17 -1.21
CA LEU A 147 -1.37 -9.28 -0.14
C LEU A 147 -1.03 -7.81 -0.44
N VAL A 148 0.12 -7.56 -1.09
CA VAL A 148 0.61 -6.20 -1.37
C VAL A 148 0.12 -5.71 -2.73
N SER A 149 0.18 -6.57 -3.76
CA SER A 149 -0.22 -6.27 -5.13
C SER A 149 -0.94 -7.47 -5.74
N GLY A 150 -2.26 -7.42 -5.79
CA GLY A 150 -3.13 -8.50 -6.27
C GLY A 150 -4.55 -8.03 -6.55
N GLU A 151 -5.49 -8.96 -6.65
CA GLU A 151 -6.90 -8.61 -6.87
C GLU A 151 -7.61 -8.20 -5.56
N LEU A 152 -7.19 -8.75 -4.43
CA LEU A 152 -7.73 -8.51 -3.09
C LEU A 152 -6.66 -7.92 -2.16
N ASP A 153 -5.80 -7.05 -2.70
CA ASP A 153 -4.66 -6.49 -1.98
C ASP A 153 -5.06 -5.41 -0.97
N VAL A 154 -4.17 -5.22 0.00
CA VAL A 154 -4.34 -4.21 1.04
C VAL A 154 -4.08 -2.79 0.55
N ASP A 155 -3.33 -2.62 -0.55
CA ASP A 155 -3.14 -1.35 -1.24
C ASP A 155 -4.49 -0.79 -1.70
N ARG A 156 -5.25 -1.58 -2.45
CA ARG A 156 -6.59 -1.22 -2.94
C ARG A 156 -7.56 -0.97 -1.79
N MET A 157 -7.50 -1.78 -0.73
CA MET A 157 -8.35 -1.59 0.44
C MET A 157 -8.09 -0.25 1.13
N ASP A 158 -6.82 0.18 1.26
CA ASP A 158 -6.50 1.47 1.86
C ASP A 158 -6.86 2.64 0.94
N TYR A 159 -6.38 2.65 -0.33
CA TYR A 159 -6.58 3.86 -1.14
C TYR A 159 -8.05 4.14 -1.43
N LEU A 160 -8.90 3.13 -1.62
CA LEU A 160 -10.34 3.37 -1.86
C LEU A 160 -10.99 4.09 -0.69
N VAL A 161 -10.76 3.63 0.53
CA VAL A 161 -11.34 4.25 1.73
C VAL A 161 -10.74 5.62 2.00
N ARG A 162 -9.42 5.74 1.86
CA ARG A 162 -8.67 6.98 2.12
C ARG A 162 -9.03 8.06 1.12
N ASP A 163 -9.07 7.73 -0.17
CA ASP A 163 -9.43 8.68 -1.22
C ASP A 163 -10.89 9.13 -1.08
N ALA A 164 -11.82 8.21 -0.78
CA ALA A 164 -13.21 8.56 -0.50
C ALA A 164 -13.34 9.49 0.71
N HIS A 165 -12.61 9.19 1.80
CA HIS A 165 -12.59 10.03 2.99
C HIS A 165 -12.12 11.47 2.70
N HIS A 166 -11.01 11.61 1.99
CA HIS A 166 -10.40 12.91 1.72
C HIS A 166 -11.05 13.70 0.59
N THR A 167 -11.65 13.04 -0.41
CA THR A 167 -12.41 13.71 -1.47
C THR A 167 -13.84 14.05 -1.04
N GLY A 168 -14.40 13.31 -0.07
CA GLY A 168 -15.78 13.44 0.36
C GLY A 168 -16.80 12.85 -0.62
N VAL A 169 -16.36 12.03 -1.60
CA VAL A 169 -17.28 11.33 -2.51
C VAL A 169 -17.96 10.15 -1.80
N PRO A 170 -19.20 9.79 -2.16
CA PRO A 170 -19.93 8.70 -1.51
C PRO A 170 -19.53 7.30 -2.01
N TYR A 171 -18.51 7.22 -2.85
CA TYR A 171 -17.97 5.97 -3.43
C TYR A 171 -16.73 5.53 -2.67
N GLY A 172 -16.22 4.33 -2.91
CA GLY A 172 -14.99 3.85 -2.26
C GLY A 172 -15.16 3.40 -0.80
N SER A 173 -16.36 3.55 -0.23
CA SER A 173 -16.65 3.03 1.12
C SER A 173 -16.81 1.51 1.08
N ILE A 174 -15.86 0.80 1.66
CA ILE A 174 -15.84 -0.67 1.75
C ILE A 174 -15.63 -1.11 3.20
N ASP A 175 -16.11 -2.28 3.55
CA ASP A 175 -15.83 -2.92 4.83
C ASP A 175 -14.49 -3.68 4.77
N TYR A 176 -13.39 -2.92 4.74
CA TYR A 176 -12.03 -3.49 4.67
C TYR A 176 -11.68 -4.34 5.89
N GLU A 177 -12.26 -4.05 7.05
CA GLU A 177 -12.04 -4.85 8.25
C GLU A 177 -12.60 -6.27 8.09
N ARG A 178 -13.78 -6.37 7.49
CA ARG A 178 -14.35 -7.66 7.15
C ARG A 178 -13.54 -8.35 6.06
N LEU A 179 -13.16 -7.64 5.00
CA LEU A 179 -12.33 -8.21 3.94
C LEU A 179 -11.06 -8.83 4.50
N VAL A 180 -10.30 -8.10 5.33
CA VAL A 180 -9.06 -8.60 5.94
C VAL A 180 -9.29 -9.84 6.80
N ARG A 181 -10.42 -9.92 7.54
CA ARG A 181 -10.74 -11.08 8.39
C ARG A 181 -11.19 -12.33 7.62
N GLU A 182 -11.57 -12.17 6.38
CA GLU A 182 -12.08 -13.27 5.56
C GLU A 182 -11.08 -13.73 4.50
N LEU A 183 -9.86 -13.11 4.47
CA LEU A 183 -8.76 -13.53 3.60
C LEU A 183 -8.28 -14.93 3.98
N CYS A 184 -8.08 -15.78 3.01
CA CYS A 184 -7.42 -17.07 3.17
C CYS A 184 -6.61 -17.44 1.91
N PHE A 185 -5.69 -18.39 2.05
CA PHE A 185 -4.98 -18.96 0.92
C PHE A 185 -5.57 -20.32 0.57
N VAL A 186 -5.90 -20.53 -0.71
CA VAL A 186 -6.33 -21.80 -1.27
C VAL A 186 -5.48 -22.10 -2.50
N ASP A 187 -4.75 -23.20 -2.47
CA ASP A 187 -3.84 -23.61 -3.56
C ASP A 187 -2.82 -22.53 -3.98
N GLY A 188 -2.37 -21.69 -3.04
CA GLY A 188 -1.43 -20.60 -3.28
C GLY A 188 -2.05 -19.30 -3.77
N GLU A 189 -3.37 -19.24 -3.92
CA GLU A 189 -4.12 -18.04 -4.31
C GLU A 189 -4.76 -17.37 -3.09
N LEU A 190 -4.65 -16.04 -3.02
CA LEU A 190 -5.32 -15.23 -2.00
C LEU A 190 -6.79 -15.06 -2.40
N VAL A 191 -7.67 -15.59 -1.57
CA VAL A 191 -9.11 -15.61 -1.82
C VAL A 191 -9.90 -15.15 -0.59
N LEU A 192 -11.19 -14.93 -0.76
CA LEU A 192 -12.15 -14.80 0.35
C LEU A 192 -12.96 -16.09 0.48
N ASP A 193 -13.32 -16.45 1.72
CA ASP A 193 -14.22 -17.56 1.96
C ASP A 193 -15.55 -17.38 1.20
N GLU A 194 -16.11 -18.48 0.71
CA GLU A 194 -17.28 -18.53 -0.20
C GLU A 194 -18.49 -17.71 0.32
N GLY A 195 -18.65 -17.59 1.62
CA GLY A 195 -19.70 -16.75 2.24
C GLY A 195 -19.53 -15.23 2.03
N ASN A 196 -18.41 -14.76 1.46
CA ASN A 196 -18.02 -13.35 1.39
C ASN A 196 -17.96 -12.75 -0.03
N VAL A 197 -18.59 -13.39 -1.01
CA VAL A 197 -18.64 -12.92 -2.41
C VAL A 197 -19.14 -11.47 -2.50
N GLN A 198 -20.15 -11.09 -1.71
CA GLN A 198 -20.66 -9.70 -1.68
C GLN A 198 -19.60 -8.70 -1.19
N SER A 199 -18.70 -9.10 -0.30
CA SER A 199 -17.62 -8.23 0.17
C SER A 199 -16.56 -8.02 -0.93
N ALA A 200 -16.22 -9.08 -1.70
CA ALA A 200 -15.37 -8.96 -2.87
C ALA A 200 -16.01 -8.08 -3.97
N GLU A 201 -17.30 -8.31 -4.26
CA GLU A 201 -18.05 -7.49 -5.21
C GLU A 201 -18.09 -6.02 -4.77
N SER A 202 -18.22 -5.72 -3.47
CA SER A 202 -18.22 -4.36 -2.96
C SER A 202 -16.91 -3.63 -3.22
N LEU A 203 -15.76 -4.32 -3.13
CA LEU A 203 -14.44 -3.77 -3.47
C LEU A 203 -14.37 -3.36 -4.94
N LEU A 204 -14.82 -4.24 -5.85
CA LEU A 204 -14.83 -3.98 -7.29
C LEU A 204 -15.82 -2.86 -7.65
N LEU A 205 -17.02 -2.89 -7.07
CA LEU A 205 -18.06 -1.88 -7.28
C LEU A 205 -17.66 -0.52 -6.72
N ALA A 206 -16.94 -0.45 -5.61
CA ALA A 206 -16.43 0.80 -5.05
C ALA A 206 -15.43 1.48 -5.98
N ARG A 207 -14.56 0.71 -6.64
CA ARG A 207 -13.55 1.23 -7.57
C ARG A 207 -14.15 1.81 -8.86
N ALA A 208 -15.20 1.18 -9.39
CA ALA A 208 -15.78 1.55 -10.68
C ALA A 208 -16.21 3.03 -10.78
N PRO A 209 -16.97 3.61 -9.82
CA PRO A 209 -17.33 5.02 -9.85
C PRO A 209 -16.18 5.96 -9.44
N MET A 210 -15.21 5.52 -8.65
CA MET A 210 -14.04 6.33 -8.28
C MET A 210 -13.23 6.73 -9.50
N ASN A 211 -13.10 5.83 -10.47
CA ASN A 211 -12.30 6.04 -11.66
C ASN A 211 -12.72 7.28 -12.47
N PRO A 212 -13.96 7.41 -12.98
CA PRO A 212 -14.40 8.62 -13.71
C PRO A 212 -14.61 9.83 -12.80
N THR A 213 -14.87 9.64 -11.50
CA THR A 213 -15.22 10.75 -10.60
C THR A 213 -14.00 11.41 -9.98
N VAL A 214 -12.98 10.62 -9.62
CA VAL A 214 -11.78 11.10 -8.92
C VAL A 214 -10.52 10.97 -9.76
N TYR A 215 -10.25 9.78 -10.30
CA TYR A 215 -8.92 9.48 -10.88
C TYR A 215 -8.73 10.01 -12.32
N GLN A 216 -9.79 10.28 -13.05
CA GLN A 216 -9.76 10.80 -14.43
C GLN A 216 -10.09 12.30 -14.53
N HIS A 217 -10.09 13.02 -13.42
CA HIS A 217 -10.36 14.47 -13.40
C HIS A 217 -9.15 15.30 -13.78
#